data_3dd121a8dc8ccc370176b7488ae8d86f
#
_entry.id   3dd121a8dc8ccc370176b7488ae8d86f
#
_cell.length_a   1.000
_cell.length_b   1.000
_cell.length_c   1.000
_cell.angle_alpha   90.00
_cell.angle_beta   90.00
_cell.angle_gamma   90.00
#
_symmetry.space_group_name_H-M   'P 1'
#
loop_
_entity.id
_entity.type
_entity.pdbx_description
1 polymer ?
#
loop_
_entity_poly.entity_id
_entity_poly.type
_entity_poly.pdbx_seq_one_letter_code
_entity_poly.pdbx_strand_id
1 'polypeptide(L)'
;RWAQFVDEPDLKMATDDISTLVAYLAEHPEVTSVLITGGDPMIMGEPVLRRYLEPLIDPRNGLDHIESIRIGTKSLAYWPQRFVTDPDADDTLMLFGEVIASGRNLAVMAHFSHPRELEPPVLAEAVRRIRDTGAVIRTQAPLIRSINDDPAAWREMWRTQVRMGMIPYYMFVERDTGPQDYFAVPLARGYDVFRQAYQGVSGLARTVRGPSMSATPGKVCVDGVTEVAGIKVFVLHMIQARDPSLVGSPFFARFDPAACWLTDLEPVFADRFPFEPARYETVPDELPGLWPSEPGEPGELMVPAI
;
A
#
# COMPACT_ATOMS: atom_id res chain seq x y z
N ARG A 1 7.92 9.97 -8.11
CA ARG A 1 8.66 8.80 -8.66
C ARG A 1 8.75 8.82 -10.17
N TRP A 2 7.75 9.24 -10.91
CA TRP A 2 7.80 9.32 -12.37
C TRP A 2 8.95 10.20 -12.89
N ALA A 3 9.19 11.35 -12.27
CA ALA A 3 10.26 12.25 -12.66
C ALA A 3 11.69 11.66 -12.50
N GLN A 4 11.84 10.69 -11.61
CA GLN A 4 13.13 9.99 -11.38
C GLN A 4 13.40 8.87 -12.38
N PHE A 5 12.39 8.40 -13.11
CA PHE A 5 12.51 7.24 -14.01
C PHE A 5 12.40 7.58 -15.51
N VAL A 6 12.01 8.81 -15.84
CA VAL A 6 11.83 9.19 -17.26
C VAL A 6 13.15 9.31 -17.99
N ASP A 7 14.22 9.70 -17.33
CA ASP A 7 15.52 9.95 -17.94
C ASP A 7 16.55 8.82 -17.74
N GLU A 8 16.22 7.79 -16.95
CA GLU A 8 17.12 6.65 -16.70
C GLU A 8 16.40 5.31 -16.98
N PRO A 9 16.57 4.76 -18.19
CA PRO A 9 15.93 3.49 -18.59
C PRO A 9 16.27 2.31 -17.69
N ASP A 10 17.46 2.30 -17.09
CA ASP A 10 17.97 1.21 -16.24
C ASP A 10 17.31 1.17 -14.85
N LEU A 11 16.60 2.25 -14.45
CA LEU A 11 15.81 2.31 -13.23
C LEU A 11 14.33 1.94 -13.45
N LYS A 12 13.93 1.51 -14.62
CA LYS A 12 12.60 0.96 -14.87
C LYS A 12 12.43 -0.37 -14.12
N MET A 13 11.82 -0.30 -12.96
CA MET A 13 11.34 -1.49 -12.25
C MET A 13 10.02 -1.99 -12.88
N ALA A 14 10.06 -2.37 -14.14
CA ALA A 14 8.97 -3.04 -14.83
C ALA A 14 9.53 -4.35 -15.36
N THR A 15 8.95 -5.46 -14.96
CA THR A 15 9.30 -6.75 -15.54
C THR A 15 8.39 -7.03 -16.73
N ASP A 16 9.00 -7.35 -17.88
CA ASP A 16 8.29 -7.92 -19.01
C ASP A 16 8.29 -9.46 -18.93
N ASP A 17 9.04 -10.02 -18.01
CA ASP A 17 9.19 -11.45 -17.80
C ASP A 17 8.24 -11.96 -16.70
N ILE A 18 7.01 -12.22 -17.10
CA ILE A 18 6.02 -12.85 -16.21
C ILE A 18 6.38 -14.30 -15.89
N SER A 19 7.20 -14.97 -16.73
CA SER A 19 7.58 -16.36 -16.52
C SER A 19 8.48 -16.52 -15.30
N THR A 20 9.39 -15.59 -15.06
CA THR A 20 10.21 -15.55 -13.85
C THR A 20 9.34 -15.34 -12.59
N LEU A 21 8.34 -14.46 -12.67
CA LEU A 21 7.40 -14.27 -11.54
C LEU A 21 6.61 -15.55 -11.25
N VAL A 22 6.08 -16.21 -12.30
CA VAL A 22 5.33 -17.47 -12.14
C VAL A 22 6.20 -18.55 -11.53
N ALA A 23 7.44 -18.73 -12.02
CA ALA A 23 8.40 -19.70 -11.46
C ALA A 23 8.69 -19.40 -9.98
N TYR A 24 8.97 -18.15 -9.64
CA TYR A 24 9.17 -17.73 -8.26
C TYR A 24 7.96 -18.06 -7.36
N LEU A 25 6.75 -17.70 -7.80
CA LEU A 25 5.54 -17.97 -7.02
C LEU A 25 5.28 -19.48 -6.86
N ALA A 26 5.59 -20.29 -7.86
CA ALA A 26 5.44 -21.75 -7.77
C ALA A 26 6.43 -22.38 -6.76
N GLU A 27 7.60 -21.79 -6.58
CA GLU A 27 8.60 -22.19 -5.58
C GLU A 27 8.31 -21.65 -4.16
N HIS A 28 7.40 -20.66 -4.03
CA HIS A 28 7.08 -19.95 -2.79
C HIS A 28 5.59 -20.05 -2.41
N PRO A 29 5.10 -21.23 -1.98
CA PRO A 29 3.69 -21.42 -1.63
C PRO A 29 3.21 -20.61 -0.43
N GLU A 30 4.12 -20.06 0.37
CA GLU A 30 3.81 -19.12 1.45
C GLU A 30 3.31 -17.75 0.94
N VAL A 31 3.55 -17.42 -0.33
CA VAL A 31 3.06 -16.18 -0.96
C VAL A 31 1.63 -16.37 -1.43
N THR A 32 0.66 -15.94 -0.64
CA THR A 32 -0.78 -16.12 -0.96
C THR A 32 -1.42 -14.90 -1.62
N SER A 33 -0.68 -13.78 -1.75
CA SER A 33 -1.24 -12.53 -2.29
C SER A 33 -0.25 -11.79 -3.20
N VAL A 34 -0.69 -11.47 -4.41
CA VAL A 34 0.08 -10.70 -5.39
C VAL A 34 -0.47 -9.28 -5.50
N LEU A 35 0.41 -8.27 -5.55
CA LEU A 35 0.05 -6.87 -5.81
C LEU A 35 0.68 -6.38 -7.11
N ILE A 36 -0.16 -6.09 -8.09
CA ILE A 36 0.25 -5.41 -9.32
C ILE A 36 0.24 -3.91 -9.06
N THR A 37 1.42 -3.31 -9.13
CA THR A 37 1.64 -1.88 -8.89
C THR A 37 2.85 -1.42 -9.71
N GLY A 38 3.28 -0.18 -9.51
CA GLY A 38 4.46 0.35 -10.24
C GLY A 38 4.18 1.79 -10.63
N GLY A 39 4.15 2.11 -11.92
CA GLY A 39 3.30 3.21 -12.42
C GLY A 39 1.83 2.89 -12.08
N ASP A 40 0.89 3.48 -12.75
CA ASP A 40 -0.50 3.03 -12.55
C ASP A 40 -0.78 1.84 -13.50
N PRO A 41 -1.07 0.62 -13.01
CA PRO A 41 -1.33 -0.53 -13.87
C PRO A 41 -2.51 -0.34 -14.82
N MET A 42 -3.47 0.51 -14.45
CA MET A 42 -4.66 0.73 -15.27
C MET A 42 -4.44 1.64 -16.49
N ILE A 43 -3.21 2.18 -16.66
CA ILE A 43 -2.82 2.82 -17.93
C ILE A 43 -2.53 1.79 -19.03
N MET A 44 -2.30 0.53 -18.66
CA MET A 44 -2.13 -0.55 -19.61
C MET A 44 -3.48 -0.86 -20.28
N GLY A 45 -3.48 -1.06 -21.59
CA GLY A 45 -4.62 -1.66 -22.28
C GLY A 45 -4.85 -3.11 -21.82
N GLU A 46 -6.08 -3.61 -21.99
CA GLU A 46 -6.46 -4.96 -21.55
C GLU A 46 -5.49 -6.05 -22.04
N PRO A 47 -5.05 -6.08 -23.32
CA PRO A 47 -4.15 -7.15 -23.78
C PRO A 47 -2.81 -7.19 -23.02
N VAL A 48 -2.33 -6.04 -22.55
CA VAL A 48 -1.11 -5.97 -21.73
C VAL A 48 -1.39 -6.39 -20.31
N LEU A 49 -2.50 -5.93 -19.71
CA LEU A 49 -2.90 -6.32 -18.36
C LEU A 49 -3.16 -7.84 -18.26
N ARG A 50 -3.78 -8.43 -19.29
CA ARG A 50 -4.02 -9.87 -19.42
C ARG A 50 -2.73 -10.68 -19.34
N ARG A 51 -1.66 -10.23 -19.97
CA ARG A 51 -0.35 -10.91 -19.91
C ARG A 51 0.18 -11.09 -18.49
N TYR A 52 -0.21 -10.21 -17.57
CA TYR A 52 0.16 -10.32 -16.16
C TYR A 52 -0.86 -11.11 -15.33
N LEU A 53 -2.16 -11.00 -15.62
CA LEU A 53 -3.19 -11.63 -14.80
C LEU A 53 -3.45 -13.08 -15.19
N GLU A 54 -3.51 -13.39 -16.49
CA GLU A 54 -3.83 -14.73 -17.00
C GLU A 54 -2.88 -15.81 -16.45
N PRO A 55 -1.54 -15.62 -16.44
CA PRO A 55 -0.65 -16.63 -15.86
C PRO A 55 -0.86 -16.88 -14.36
N LEU A 56 -1.37 -15.89 -13.61
CA LEU A 56 -1.66 -16.05 -12.19
C LEU A 56 -2.92 -16.89 -11.92
N ILE A 57 -3.81 -17.02 -12.91
CA ILE A 57 -5.06 -17.79 -12.79
C ILE A 57 -5.07 -19.07 -13.62
N ASP A 58 -4.07 -19.30 -14.45
CA ASP A 58 -3.95 -20.52 -15.25
C ASP A 58 -3.62 -21.72 -14.35
N PRO A 59 -4.49 -22.74 -14.28
CA PRO A 59 -4.25 -23.90 -13.41
C PRO A 59 -2.99 -24.71 -13.79
N ARG A 60 -2.49 -24.56 -15.03
CA ARG A 60 -1.26 -25.23 -15.48
C ARG A 60 0.00 -24.73 -14.78
N ASN A 61 -0.05 -23.55 -14.19
CA ASN A 61 1.08 -22.92 -13.52
C ASN A 61 1.22 -23.33 -12.05
N GLY A 62 0.28 -24.10 -11.49
CA GLY A 62 0.38 -24.62 -10.13
C GLY A 62 0.30 -23.57 -9.03
N LEU A 63 -0.35 -22.42 -9.30
CA LEU A 63 -0.46 -21.28 -8.39
C LEU A 63 -1.76 -21.29 -7.56
N ASP A 64 -2.25 -22.47 -7.18
CA ASP A 64 -3.51 -22.59 -6.43
C ASP A 64 -3.45 -21.98 -5.02
N HIS A 65 -2.26 -21.80 -4.46
CA HIS A 65 -2.02 -21.13 -3.19
C HIS A 65 -2.20 -19.62 -3.25
N ILE A 66 -2.26 -19.02 -4.45
CA ILE A 66 -2.57 -17.58 -4.59
C ILE A 66 -4.06 -17.35 -4.32
N GLU A 67 -4.37 -16.76 -3.17
CA GLU A 67 -5.73 -16.49 -2.70
C GLU A 67 -6.27 -15.16 -3.24
N SER A 68 -5.38 -14.16 -3.40
CA SER A 68 -5.79 -12.82 -3.78
C SER A 68 -4.82 -12.13 -4.73
N ILE A 69 -5.41 -11.41 -5.71
CA ILE A 69 -4.70 -10.53 -6.62
C ILE A 69 -5.18 -9.11 -6.35
N ARG A 70 -4.25 -8.18 -6.16
CA ARG A 70 -4.52 -6.77 -5.88
C ARG A 70 -3.97 -5.90 -7.00
N ILE A 71 -4.73 -4.89 -7.42
CA ILE A 71 -4.31 -3.90 -8.43
C ILE A 71 -4.30 -2.53 -7.78
N GLY A 72 -3.11 -1.95 -7.61
CA GLY A 72 -2.94 -0.62 -7.03
C GLY A 72 -3.09 0.47 -8.08
N THR A 73 -4.13 1.30 -7.98
CA THR A 73 -4.41 2.32 -9.00
C THR A 73 -4.97 3.62 -8.42
N LYS A 74 -4.66 4.72 -9.06
CA LYS A 74 -5.33 6.02 -8.86
C LYS A 74 -6.31 6.36 -10.00
N SER A 75 -6.43 5.51 -11.02
CA SER A 75 -7.25 5.79 -12.21
C SER A 75 -8.72 6.04 -11.88
N LEU A 76 -9.28 5.39 -10.85
CA LEU A 76 -10.65 5.72 -10.41
C LEU A 76 -10.82 7.19 -10.02
N ALA A 77 -9.78 7.84 -9.49
CA ALA A 77 -9.85 9.24 -9.08
C ALA A 77 -9.67 10.22 -10.25
N TYR A 78 -8.73 9.97 -11.16
CA TYR A 78 -8.40 10.92 -12.22
C TYR A 78 -8.89 10.52 -13.62
N TRP A 79 -9.24 9.28 -13.83
CA TRP A 79 -9.67 8.72 -15.12
C TRP A 79 -10.69 7.57 -14.98
N PRO A 80 -11.84 7.80 -14.32
CA PRO A 80 -12.86 6.76 -14.15
C PRO A 80 -13.45 6.27 -15.48
N GLN A 81 -13.32 7.06 -16.58
CA GLN A 81 -13.69 6.66 -17.95
C GLN A 81 -12.98 5.38 -18.38
N ARG A 82 -11.80 5.08 -17.84
CA ARG A 82 -11.06 3.83 -18.04
C ARG A 82 -11.92 2.58 -17.88
N PHE A 83 -12.95 2.65 -17.02
CA PHE A 83 -13.84 1.54 -16.70
C PHE A 83 -15.24 1.70 -17.30
N VAL A 84 -15.51 2.77 -18.08
CA VAL A 84 -16.85 3.08 -18.57
C VAL A 84 -16.88 3.27 -20.08
N THR A 85 -16.02 4.13 -20.62
CA THR A 85 -16.10 4.57 -22.02
C THR A 85 -14.84 4.29 -22.85
N ASP A 86 -13.75 3.85 -22.23
CA ASP A 86 -12.55 3.50 -22.98
C ASP A 86 -12.83 2.29 -23.91
N PRO A 87 -12.17 2.20 -25.05
CA PRO A 87 -12.45 1.17 -26.05
C PRO A 87 -12.36 -0.27 -25.53
N ASP A 88 -11.48 -0.52 -24.56
CA ASP A 88 -11.26 -1.83 -23.93
C ASP A 88 -11.81 -1.93 -22.49
N ALA A 89 -12.74 -1.03 -22.11
CA ALA A 89 -13.33 -1.02 -20.77
C ALA A 89 -14.07 -2.33 -20.46
N ASP A 90 -14.85 -2.82 -21.40
CA ASP A 90 -15.62 -4.06 -21.25
C ASP A 90 -14.68 -5.28 -21.17
N ASP A 91 -13.63 -5.33 -22.01
CA ASP A 91 -12.64 -6.42 -22.01
C ASP A 91 -11.86 -6.46 -20.70
N THR A 92 -11.49 -5.28 -20.16
CA THR A 92 -10.84 -5.16 -18.85
C THR A 92 -11.73 -5.69 -17.72
N LEU A 93 -13.03 -5.39 -17.75
CA LEU A 93 -13.96 -5.87 -16.74
C LEU A 93 -14.26 -7.38 -16.91
N MET A 94 -14.28 -7.88 -18.13
CA MET A 94 -14.35 -9.34 -18.39
C MET A 94 -13.13 -10.05 -17.77
N LEU A 95 -11.92 -9.52 -18.00
CA LEU A 95 -10.71 -10.08 -17.39
C LEU A 95 -10.79 -10.08 -15.86
N PHE A 96 -11.37 -9.05 -15.23
CA PHE A 96 -11.62 -9.05 -13.79
C PHE A 96 -12.58 -10.17 -13.37
N GLY A 97 -13.63 -10.39 -14.16
CA GLY A 97 -14.56 -11.50 -13.95
C GLY A 97 -13.90 -12.88 -14.10
N GLU A 98 -12.96 -13.04 -15.05
CA GLU A 98 -12.18 -14.27 -15.23
C GLU A 98 -11.32 -14.56 -13.98
N VAL A 99 -10.68 -13.53 -13.40
CA VAL A 99 -9.92 -13.69 -12.15
C VAL A 99 -10.84 -14.17 -11.02
N ILE A 100 -12.01 -13.57 -10.85
CA ILE A 100 -12.99 -13.99 -9.85
C ILE A 100 -13.50 -15.42 -10.12
N ALA A 101 -13.80 -15.75 -11.38
CA ALA A 101 -14.27 -17.08 -11.76
C ALA A 101 -13.24 -18.18 -11.52
N SER A 102 -11.94 -17.85 -11.49
CA SER A 102 -10.86 -18.78 -11.13
C SER A 102 -10.82 -19.13 -9.63
N GLY A 103 -11.70 -18.53 -8.81
CA GLY A 103 -11.77 -18.73 -7.36
C GLY A 103 -10.88 -17.78 -6.54
N ARG A 104 -10.17 -16.86 -7.18
CA ARG A 104 -9.29 -15.89 -6.49
C ARG A 104 -10.03 -14.60 -6.18
N ASN A 105 -9.69 -13.97 -5.06
CA ASN A 105 -10.19 -12.63 -4.77
C ASN A 105 -9.45 -11.59 -5.60
N LEU A 106 -10.17 -10.74 -6.33
CA LEU A 106 -9.61 -9.56 -6.97
C LEU A 106 -9.95 -8.32 -6.16
N ALA A 107 -8.92 -7.53 -5.78
CA ALA A 107 -9.11 -6.29 -5.06
C ALA A 107 -8.48 -5.11 -5.81
N VAL A 108 -9.30 -4.14 -6.19
CA VAL A 108 -8.84 -2.85 -6.69
C VAL A 108 -8.48 -1.97 -5.49
N MET A 109 -7.17 -1.68 -5.33
CA MET A 109 -6.63 -0.84 -4.27
C MET A 109 -6.65 0.62 -4.76
N ALA A 110 -7.81 1.25 -4.62
CA ALA A 110 -8.10 2.55 -5.19
C ALA A 110 -7.54 3.69 -4.32
N HIS A 111 -6.81 4.61 -4.94
CA HIS A 111 -6.23 5.75 -4.27
C HIS A 111 -7.11 7.00 -4.46
N PHE A 112 -7.63 7.53 -3.34
CA PHE A 112 -8.39 8.79 -3.30
C PHE A 112 -7.80 9.71 -2.24
N SER A 113 -7.31 10.88 -2.65
CA SER A 113 -6.66 11.84 -1.76
C SER A 113 -7.61 12.87 -1.17
N HIS A 114 -8.78 13.12 -1.78
CA HIS A 114 -9.71 14.16 -1.36
C HIS A 114 -11.17 13.79 -1.66
N PRO A 115 -12.16 14.22 -0.86
CA PRO A 115 -13.59 13.97 -1.11
C PRO A 115 -14.07 14.41 -2.50
N ARG A 116 -13.54 15.50 -3.05
CA ARG A 116 -13.88 15.98 -4.38
C ARG A 116 -13.59 15.00 -5.51
N GLU A 117 -12.64 14.09 -5.33
CA GLU A 117 -12.37 13.03 -6.29
C GLU A 117 -13.53 12.02 -6.38
N LEU A 118 -14.47 12.04 -5.41
CA LEU A 118 -15.64 11.17 -5.35
C LEU A 118 -16.92 11.81 -5.93
N GLU A 119 -16.88 13.06 -6.35
CA GLU A 119 -18.06 13.80 -6.85
C GLU A 119 -18.44 13.47 -8.30
N PRO A 120 -17.50 13.15 -9.24
CA PRO A 120 -17.86 12.96 -10.63
C PRO A 120 -18.86 11.81 -10.83
N PRO A 121 -19.99 12.01 -11.54
CA PRO A 121 -21.00 10.97 -11.74
C PRO A 121 -20.45 9.71 -12.43
N VAL A 122 -19.50 9.88 -13.35
CA VAL A 122 -18.85 8.76 -14.05
C VAL A 122 -18.10 7.81 -13.11
N LEU A 123 -17.62 8.31 -11.96
CA LEU A 123 -17.00 7.45 -10.93
C LEU A 123 -17.99 6.46 -10.34
N ALA A 124 -19.23 6.90 -10.05
CA ALA A 124 -20.24 6.00 -9.49
C ALA A 124 -20.53 4.83 -10.44
N GLU A 125 -20.58 5.11 -11.74
CA GLU A 125 -20.73 4.07 -12.76
C GLU A 125 -19.49 3.16 -12.85
N ALA A 126 -18.29 3.70 -12.83
CA ALA A 126 -17.05 2.92 -12.82
C ALA A 126 -16.99 1.96 -11.62
N VAL A 127 -17.30 2.46 -10.42
CA VAL A 127 -17.35 1.67 -9.19
C VAL A 127 -18.40 0.55 -9.30
N ARG A 128 -19.61 0.86 -9.81
CA ARG A 128 -20.66 -0.14 -10.02
C ARG A 128 -20.17 -1.24 -10.96
N ARG A 129 -19.63 -0.89 -12.11
CA ARG A 129 -19.16 -1.85 -13.14
C ARG A 129 -18.05 -2.75 -12.61
N ILE A 130 -17.08 -2.22 -11.87
CA ILE A 130 -16.02 -3.02 -11.24
C ILE A 130 -16.64 -4.00 -10.23
N ARG A 131 -17.56 -3.54 -9.38
CA ARG A 131 -18.20 -4.39 -8.37
C ARG A 131 -19.09 -5.48 -9.00
N ASP A 132 -19.71 -5.19 -10.13
CA ASP A 132 -20.53 -6.16 -10.85
C ASP A 132 -19.71 -7.35 -11.37
N THR A 133 -18.38 -7.23 -11.52
CA THR A 133 -17.47 -8.36 -11.81
C THR A 133 -17.23 -9.29 -10.62
N GLY A 134 -17.63 -8.89 -9.41
CA GLY A 134 -17.30 -9.57 -8.15
C GLY A 134 -16.02 -9.03 -7.48
N ALA A 135 -15.26 -8.15 -8.14
CA ALA A 135 -14.08 -7.54 -7.55
C ALA A 135 -14.46 -6.59 -6.40
N VAL A 136 -13.63 -6.57 -5.34
CA VAL A 136 -13.79 -5.64 -4.23
C VAL A 136 -12.95 -4.39 -4.44
N ILE A 137 -13.43 -3.25 -3.91
CA ILE A 137 -12.67 -1.99 -3.96
C ILE A 137 -12.28 -1.61 -2.54
N ARG A 138 -10.97 -1.54 -2.28
CA ARG A 138 -10.36 -1.06 -1.05
C ARG A 138 -9.72 0.30 -1.29
N THR A 139 -9.99 1.28 -0.42
CA THR A 139 -9.50 2.63 -0.64
C THR A 139 -8.35 2.98 0.28
N GLN A 140 -7.38 3.72 -0.24
CA GLN A 140 -6.20 4.15 0.51
C GLN A 140 -5.72 5.52 0.04
N ALA A 141 -5.07 6.26 0.92
CA ALA A 141 -4.41 7.52 0.56
C ALA A 141 -3.34 7.90 1.57
N PRO A 142 -2.32 8.66 1.16
CA PRO A 142 -1.43 9.34 2.09
C PRO A 142 -2.14 10.55 2.71
N LEU A 143 -1.78 10.85 3.95
CA LEU A 143 -2.09 12.10 4.62
C LEU A 143 -1.11 13.17 4.11
N ILE A 144 -1.62 14.26 3.52
CA ILE A 144 -0.82 15.24 2.81
C ILE A 144 -1.17 16.64 3.32
N ARG A 145 -0.18 17.39 3.77
CA ARG A 145 -0.34 18.78 4.22
C ARG A 145 -1.03 19.61 3.16
N SER A 146 -1.97 20.43 3.60
CA SER A 146 -2.76 21.37 2.78
C SER A 146 -3.66 20.73 1.71
N ILE A 147 -3.73 19.41 1.66
CA ILE A 147 -4.63 18.67 0.76
C ILE A 147 -5.74 17.99 1.57
N ASN A 148 -5.37 17.18 2.56
CA ASN A 148 -6.30 16.39 3.35
C ASN A 148 -5.91 16.27 4.82
N ASP A 149 -5.14 17.20 5.36
CA ASP A 149 -4.75 17.27 6.78
C ASP A 149 -5.87 17.81 7.70
N ASP A 150 -7.11 17.60 7.27
CA ASP A 150 -8.35 17.94 7.98
C ASP A 150 -9.17 16.66 8.29
N PRO A 151 -9.57 16.44 9.56
CA PRO A 151 -10.42 15.31 9.93
C PRO A 151 -11.76 15.25 9.20
N ALA A 152 -12.34 16.41 8.85
CA ALA A 152 -13.62 16.47 8.17
C ALA A 152 -13.52 15.88 6.74
N ALA A 153 -12.42 16.18 6.03
CA ALA A 153 -12.15 15.63 4.70
C ALA A 153 -12.09 14.10 4.72
N TRP A 154 -11.37 13.51 5.67
CA TRP A 154 -11.27 12.04 5.81
C TRP A 154 -12.62 11.41 6.19
N ARG A 155 -13.36 12.02 7.12
CA ARG A 155 -14.68 11.54 7.53
C ARG A 155 -15.64 11.50 6.35
N GLU A 156 -15.69 12.59 5.59
CA GLU A 156 -16.55 12.69 4.41
C GLU A 156 -16.14 11.67 3.34
N MET A 157 -14.84 11.57 3.05
CA MET A 157 -14.29 10.63 2.09
C MET A 157 -14.64 9.19 2.46
N TRP A 158 -14.38 8.75 3.69
CA TRP A 158 -14.70 7.39 4.13
C TRP A 158 -16.20 7.08 4.09
N ARG A 159 -17.04 8.02 4.52
CA ARG A 159 -18.51 7.85 4.46
C ARG A 159 -19.01 7.75 3.02
N THR A 160 -18.50 8.58 2.12
CA THR A 160 -18.88 8.56 0.70
C THR A 160 -18.40 7.27 0.02
N GLN A 161 -17.17 6.84 0.28
CA GLN A 161 -16.64 5.57 -0.22
C GLN A 161 -17.52 4.40 0.19
N VAL A 162 -17.92 4.31 1.46
CA VAL A 162 -18.81 3.24 1.94
C VAL A 162 -20.19 3.30 1.27
N ARG A 163 -20.77 4.50 1.09
CA ARG A 163 -22.05 4.64 0.34
C ARG A 163 -21.94 4.16 -1.10
N MET A 164 -20.79 4.33 -1.74
CA MET A 164 -20.52 3.85 -3.10
C MET A 164 -20.17 2.35 -3.15
N GLY A 165 -20.00 1.69 -1.99
CA GLY A 165 -19.63 0.28 -1.89
C GLY A 165 -18.14 0.01 -1.96
N MET A 166 -17.31 1.02 -1.71
CA MET A 166 -15.88 0.90 -1.50
C MET A 166 -15.58 0.86 0.00
N ILE A 167 -14.52 0.17 0.42
CA ILE A 167 -14.21 -0.01 1.83
C ILE A 167 -12.85 0.64 2.14
N PRO A 168 -12.81 1.63 3.04
CA PRO A 168 -11.56 2.23 3.51
C PRO A 168 -10.59 1.19 4.07
N TYR A 169 -9.32 1.28 3.70
CA TYR A 169 -8.32 0.28 4.05
C TYR A 169 -7.11 0.87 4.77
N TYR A 170 -6.51 1.96 4.23
CA TYR A 170 -5.37 2.63 4.84
C TYR A 170 -5.45 4.16 4.75
N MET A 171 -5.07 4.82 5.86
CA MET A 171 -4.47 6.15 5.84
C MET A 171 -2.96 5.96 5.99
N PHE A 172 -2.18 6.35 4.98
CA PHE A 172 -0.72 6.31 5.05
C PHE A 172 -0.16 7.65 5.52
N VAL A 173 0.96 7.61 6.21
CA VAL A 173 1.84 8.76 6.35
C VAL A 173 2.52 9.00 5.01
N GLU A 174 2.70 10.26 4.61
CA GLU A 174 3.45 10.61 3.39
C GLU A 174 4.87 10.06 3.49
N ARG A 175 5.34 9.45 2.37
CA ARG A 175 6.66 8.83 2.37
C ARG A 175 7.78 9.88 2.35
N ASP A 176 8.91 9.51 2.90
CA ASP A 176 10.18 10.23 2.95
C ASP A 176 10.86 10.38 1.57
N THR A 177 10.09 10.68 0.52
CA THR A 177 10.56 10.77 -0.86
C THR A 177 10.02 12.00 -1.58
N GLY A 178 10.83 12.60 -2.46
CA GLY A 178 10.43 13.79 -3.21
C GLY A 178 10.33 15.03 -2.32
N PRO A 179 9.36 15.93 -2.53
CA PRO A 179 9.20 17.17 -1.76
C PRO A 179 8.51 16.92 -0.39
N GLN A 180 9.02 15.96 0.36
CA GLN A 180 8.44 15.52 1.63
C GLN A 180 8.33 16.66 2.63
N ASP A 181 9.33 17.56 2.74
CA ASP A 181 9.31 18.70 3.67
C ASP A 181 8.12 19.63 3.44
N TYR A 182 7.64 19.69 2.20
CA TYR A 182 6.47 20.48 1.86
C TYR A 182 5.16 19.78 2.21
N PHE A 183 5.06 18.47 2.00
CA PHE A 183 3.82 17.70 2.12
C PHE A 183 3.70 16.91 3.43
N ALA A 184 4.78 16.74 4.19
CA ALA A 184 4.76 15.98 5.42
C ALA A 184 3.86 16.60 6.49
N VAL A 185 3.14 15.74 7.19
CA VAL A 185 2.34 16.08 8.37
C VAL A 185 2.97 15.37 9.57
N PRO A 186 3.26 16.09 10.68
CA PRO A 186 3.78 15.46 11.87
C PRO A 186 2.92 14.28 12.35
N LEU A 187 3.54 13.21 12.81
CA LEU A 187 2.87 11.98 13.24
C LEU A 187 1.80 12.23 14.32
N ALA A 188 2.09 13.15 15.27
CA ALA A 188 1.13 13.55 16.30
C ALA A 188 -0.13 14.18 15.70
N ARG A 189 0.04 15.07 14.70
CA ARG A 189 -1.08 15.67 13.97
C ARG A 189 -1.79 14.63 13.11
N GLY A 190 -1.05 13.76 12.44
CA GLY A 190 -1.60 12.67 11.62
C GLY A 190 -2.49 11.75 12.44
N TYR A 191 -2.06 11.37 13.63
CA TYR A 191 -2.86 10.58 14.54
C TYR A 191 -4.12 11.34 15.02
N ASP A 192 -4.01 12.62 15.33
CA ASP A 192 -5.16 13.44 15.73
C ASP A 192 -6.22 13.55 14.61
N VAL A 193 -5.77 13.77 13.35
CA VAL A 193 -6.65 13.77 12.17
C VAL A 193 -7.35 12.41 12.01
N PHE A 194 -6.59 11.32 12.08
CA PHE A 194 -7.14 9.97 11.98
C PHE A 194 -8.20 9.72 13.06
N ARG A 195 -7.84 9.97 14.32
CA ARG A 195 -8.70 9.72 15.47
C ARG A 195 -10.02 10.51 15.40
N GLN A 196 -9.98 11.79 15.05
CA GLN A 196 -11.17 12.63 14.92
C GLN A 196 -12.05 12.21 13.74
N ALA A 197 -11.46 11.84 12.61
CA ALA A 197 -12.18 11.29 11.46
C ALA A 197 -12.85 9.96 11.83
N TYR A 198 -12.12 9.06 12.49
CA TYR A 198 -12.56 7.72 12.89
C TYR A 198 -13.72 7.77 13.91
N GLN A 199 -13.72 8.74 14.82
CA GLN A 199 -14.82 8.97 15.77
C GLN A 199 -16.13 9.34 15.06
N GLY A 200 -16.03 9.99 13.89
CA GLY A 200 -17.18 10.45 13.11
C GLY A 200 -17.75 9.46 12.11
N VAL A 201 -17.25 8.22 12.09
CA VAL A 201 -17.71 7.15 11.19
C VAL A 201 -18.10 5.89 11.94
N SER A 202 -18.72 4.92 11.24
CA SER A 202 -19.20 3.66 11.84
C SER A 202 -19.08 2.50 10.84
N GLY A 203 -19.29 1.28 11.34
CA GLY A 203 -19.36 0.07 10.51
C GLY A 203 -18.12 -0.12 9.65
N LEU A 204 -18.33 -0.35 8.34
CA LEU A 204 -17.25 -0.66 7.39
C LEU A 204 -16.22 0.47 7.26
N ALA A 205 -16.58 1.73 7.49
CA ALA A 205 -15.61 2.82 7.48
C ALA A 205 -14.57 2.70 8.60
N ARG A 206 -14.91 2.01 9.70
CA ARG A 206 -13.98 1.74 10.82
C ARG A 206 -13.03 0.57 10.60
N THR A 207 -13.04 -0.05 9.44
CA THR A 207 -12.04 -1.07 9.10
C THR A 207 -10.73 -0.47 8.57
N VAL A 208 -10.69 0.85 8.37
CA VAL A 208 -9.49 1.58 7.98
C VAL A 208 -8.43 1.49 9.08
N ARG A 209 -7.17 1.33 8.64
CA ARG A 209 -5.97 1.31 9.49
C ARG A 209 -5.13 2.54 9.25
N GLY A 210 -4.51 3.04 10.31
CA GLY A 210 -3.60 4.17 10.17
C GLY A 210 -3.62 5.14 11.37
N PRO A 211 -2.83 6.22 11.27
CA PRO A 211 -1.87 6.48 10.19
C PRO A 211 -0.74 5.46 10.19
N SER A 212 -0.32 5.01 9.01
CA SER A 212 0.70 3.97 8.90
C SER A 212 1.85 4.35 7.97
N MET A 213 3.06 3.98 8.37
CA MET A 213 4.29 4.19 7.62
C MET A 213 4.72 2.88 6.96
N SER A 214 5.05 2.91 5.66
CA SER A 214 5.71 1.79 4.99
C SER A 214 7.23 2.05 5.03
N ALA A 215 7.85 1.65 6.12
CA ALA A 215 9.26 1.86 6.42
C ALA A 215 10.11 0.60 6.10
N THR A 216 11.43 0.71 6.21
CA THR A 216 12.36 -0.40 5.92
C THR A 216 12.08 -1.67 6.72
N PRO A 217 11.83 -1.63 8.05
CA PRO A 217 11.56 -2.85 8.81
C PRO A 217 10.19 -3.47 8.52
N GLY A 218 9.27 -2.70 7.90
CA GLY A 218 7.92 -3.15 7.62
C GLY A 218 6.91 -2.02 7.64
N LYS A 219 5.64 -2.36 7.90
CA LYS A 219 4.56 -1.38 8.00
C LYS A 219 4.22 -1.11 9.45
N VAL A 220 4.44 0.13 9.89
CA VAL A 220 4.24 0.58 11.28
C VAL A 220 2.98 1.44 11.37
N CYS A 221 2.09 1.14 12.31
CA CYS A 221 0.91 1.96 12.64
C CYS A 221 1.17 2.81 13.87
N VAL A 222 0.66 4.04 13.86
CA VAL A 222 0.57 4.90 15.05
C VAL A 222 -0.77 4.68 15.70
N ASP A 223 -0.79 3.98 16.84
CA ASP A 223 -2.03 3.64 17.56
C ASP A 223 -2.46 4.70 18.55
N GLY A 224 -1.50 5.51 19.00
CA GLY A 224 -1.83 6.51 20.00
C GLY A 224 -0.68 7.41 20.42
N VAL A 225 -1.08 8.44 21.14
CA VAL A 225 -0.20 9.27 21.98
C VAL A 225 -0.74 9.19 23.39
N THR A 226 0.07 8.80 24.34
CA THR A 226 -0.31 8.65 25.75
C THR A 226 0.86 8.98 26.68
N GLU A 227 0.62 8.85 27.99
CA GLU A 227 1.65 8.96 29.01
C GLU A 227 1.86 7.60 29.68
N VAL A 228 3.10 7.16 29.77
CA VAL A 228 3.52 5.92 30.43
C VAL A 228 4.63 6.26 31.42
N ALA A 229 4.45 5.97 32.71
CA ALA A 229 5.40 6.28 33.76
C ALA A 229 5.86 7.75 33.76
N GLY A 230 4.95 8.70 33.51
CA GLY A 230 5.25 10.14 33.47
C GLY A 230 5.97 10.62 32.21
N ILE A 231 6.16 9.75 31.21
CA ILE A 231 6.78 10.07 29.93
C ILE A 231 5.73 10.03 28.83
N LYS A 232 5.63 11.11 28.05
CA LYS A 232 4.75 11.15 26.87
C LYS A 232 5.36 10.35 25.75
N VAL A 233 4.58 9.47 25.13
CA VAL A 233 5.07 8.51 24.13
C VAL A 233 4.09 8.37 22.97
N PHE A 234 4.61 7.96 21.79
CA PHE A 234 3.82 7.28 20.76
C PHE A 234 3.67 5.81 21.10
N VAL A 235 2.48 5.28 20.90
CA VAL A 235 2.21 3.84 20.89
C VAL A 235 2.17 3.38 19.45
N LEU A 236 2.96 2.38 19.11
CA LEU A 236 3.19 1.91 17.75
C LEU A 236 3.06 0.38 17.73
N HIS A 237 2.67 -0.19 16.58
CA HIS A 237 2.81 -1.62 16.32
C HIS A 237 3.16 -1.90 14.86
N MET A 238 3.75 -3.07 14.60
CA MET A 238 4.01 -3.53 13.24
C MET A 238 2.74 -4.19 12.68
N ILE A 239 2.18 -3.64 11.59
CA ILE A 239 1.09 -4.28 10.82
C ILE A 239 1.66 -5.41 9.94
N GLN A 240 2.87 -5.18 9.41
CA GLN A 240 3.67 -6.12 8.65
C GLN A 240 5.13 -5.94 9.04
N ALA A 241 5.88 -7.01 9.13
CA ALA A 241 7.30 -6.98 9.44
C ALA A 241 8.03 -8.06 8.64
N ARG A 242 9.35 -7.87 8.42
CA ARG A 242 10.22 -8.91 7.86
C ARG A 242 10.34 -10.10 8.79
N ASP A 243 10.39 -9.85 10.11
CA ASP A 243 10.25 -10.86 11.15
C ASP A 243 8.78 -10.96 11.56
N PRO A 244 8.09 -12.08 11.24
CA PRO A 244 6.66 -12.25 11.57
C PRO A 244 6.37 -12.17 13.08
N SER A 245 7.35 -12.45 13.95
CA SER A 245 7.18 -12.41 15.41
C SER A 245 6.91 -11.00 15.94
N LEU A 246 7.27 -9.97 15.18
CA LEU A 246 7.06 -8.56 15.52
C LEU A 246 5.65 -8.06 15.17
N VAL A 247 4.90 -8.79 14.33
CA VAL A 247 3.57 -8.37 13.89
C VAL A 247 2.59 -8.36 15.06
N GLY A 248 1.90 -7.22 15.25
CA GLY A 248 0.91 -7.05 16.32
C GLY A 248 1.50 -6.70 17.68
N SER A 249 2.81 -6.81 17.87
CA SER A 249 3.44 -6.43 19.14
C SER A 249 3.57 -4.92 19.26
N PRO A 250 3.07 -4.29 20.35
CA PRO A 250 3.20 -2.86 20.58
C PRO A 250 4.61 -2.51 21.02
N PHE A 251 5.08 -1.34 20.59
CA PHE A 251 6.31 -0.73 21.07
C PHE A 251 6.14 0.77 21.24
N PHE A 252 7.08 1.42 21.90
CA PHE A 252 6.96 2.82 22.27
C PHE A 252 8.11 3.64 21.69
N ALA A 253 7.77 4.84 21.24
CA ALA A 253 8.76 5.86 20.88
C ALA A 253 8.55 7.12 21.72
N ARG A 254 9.63 7.83 22.01
CA ARG A 254 9.56 9.13 22.67
C ARG A 254 8.69 10.08 21.85
N PHE A 255 7.82 10.81 22.52
CA PHE A 255 6.99 11.80 21.85
C PHE A 255 7.85 12.96 21.35
N ASP A 256 7.85 13.17 20.06
CA ASP A 256 8.36 14.36 19.39
C ASP A 256 7.22 14.97 18.53
N PRO A 257 6.80 16.22 18.83
CA PRO A 257 5.73 16.87 18.09
C PRO A 257 6.11 17.20 16.63
N ALA A 258 7.39 17.19 16.28
CA ALA A 258 7.90 17.49 14.95
C ALA A 258 8.16 16.24 14.08
N ALA A 259 8.27 15.06 14.71
CA ALA A 259 8.55 13.82 13.99
C ALA A 259 7.49 13.54 12.91
N CYS A 260 7.95 13.29 11.69
CA CYS A 260 7.12 13.01 10.52
C CYS A 260 7.26 11.57 10.00
N TRP A 261 8.30 10.86 10.39
CA TRP A 261 8.61 9.52 9.93
C TRP A 261 9.21 8.65 11.03
N LEU A 262 9.31 7.33 10.79
CA LEU A 262 9.86 6.37 11.76
C LEU A 262 11.30 6.68 12.15
N THR A 263 12.12 7.19 11.23
CA THR A 263 13.53 7.54 11.48
C THR A 263 13.72 8.78 12.34
N ASP A 264 12.67 9.58 12.52
CA ASP A 264 12.71 10.75 13.42
C ASP A 264 12.43 10.37 14.87
N LEU A 265 12.05 9.12 15.12
CA LEU A 265 11.63 8.63 16.42
C LEU A 265 12.79 7.99 17.18
N GLU A 266 12.77 8.16 18.49
CA GLU A 266 13.70 7.52 19.41
C GLU A 266 12.98 6.48 20.27
N PRO A 267 13.60 5.32 20.56
CA PRO A 267 13.02 4.33 21.46
C PRO A 267 12.89 4.90 22.88
N VAL A 268 11.92 4.38 23.64
CA VAL A 268 11.74 4.67 25.06
C VAL A 268 11.46 3.37 25.80
N PHE A 269 11.94 3.25 27.03
CA PHE A 269 11.91 2.03 27.87
C PHE A 269 12.80 0.88 27.35
N ALA A 270 13.56 1.08 26.29
CA ALA A 270 14.53 0.16 25.72
C ALA A 270 15.64 0.96 25.01
N ASP A 271 16.81 0.36 24.82
CA ASP A 271 17.94 1.01 24.16
C ASP A 271 17.78 1.07 22.63
N ARG A 272 16.83 0.31 22.09
CA ARG A 272 16.55 0.18 20.65
C ARG A 272 15.10 -0.22 20.37
N PHE A 273 14.66 -0.04 19.13
CA PHE A 273 13.40 -0.61 18.67
C PHE A 273 13.49 -2.12 18.48
N PRO A 274 12.36 -2.86 18.57
CA PRO A 274 12.37 -4.31 18.49
C PRO A 274 12.82 -4.88 17.13
N PHE A 275 12.82 -4.07 16.08
CA PHE A 275 13.24 -4.42 14.73
C PHE A 275 14.71 -4.05 14.43
N GLU A 276 15.42 -3.45 15.38
CA GLU A 276 16.82 -3.08 15.23
C GLU A 276 17.73 -4.23 15.71
N PRO A 277 18.81 -4.56 14.98
CA PRO A 277 19.72 -5.61 15.39
C PRO A 277 20.39 -5.28 16.72
N ALA A 278 20.79 -6.30 17.47
CA ALA A 278 21.56 -6.12 18.69
C ALA A 278 22.88 -5.42 18.37
N ARG A 279 23.25 -4.40 19.15
CA ARG A 279 24.48 -3.61 18.91
C ARG A 279 25.79 -4.42 18.91
N TYR A 280 25.75 -5.71 19.24
CA TYR A 280 26.89 -6.62 19.35
C TYR A 280 26.78 -7.85 18.43
N GLU A 281 25.71 -8.00 17.69
CA GLU A 281 25.72 -8.93 16.56
C GLU A 281 26.44 -8.22 15.42
N THR A 282 27.78 -8.36 15.41
CA THR A 282 28.53 -8.20 14.17
C THR A 282 27.81 -9.09 13.16
N VAL A 283 27.19 -8.47 12.16
CA VAL A 283 26.77 -9.19 10.95
C VAL A 283 28.01 -9.96 10.55
N PRO A 284 27.97 -11.30 10.47
CA PRO A 284 29.12 -12.01 9.94
C PRO A 284 29.44 -11.39 8.59
N ASP A 285 30.72 -11.06 8.35
CA ASP A 285 31.22 -10.52 7.08
C ASP A 285 30.96 -11.45 5.88
N GLU A 286 30.20 -12.54 6.10
CA GLU A 286 29.86 -13.59 5.16
C GLU A 286 28.34 -13.79 5.05
N LEU A 287 27.61 -12.79 4.59
CA LEU A 287 26.40 -13.00 3.83
C LEU A 287 26.70 -12.61 2.38
N PRO A 288 27.19 -13.52 1.55
CA PRO A 288 27.35 -13.26 0.13
C PRO A 288 25.95 -13.13 -0.46
N GLY A 289 25.63 -11.94 -1.02
CA GLY A 289 24.53 -11.76 -1.94
C GLY A 289 23.32 -10.93 -1.51
N LEU A 290 23.32 -10.22 -0.36
CA LEU A 290 22.16 -9.43 0.07
C LEU A 290 22.28 -7.91 -0.08
N TRP A 291 23.41 -7.40 -0.54
CA TRP A 291 23.61 -5.99 -0.85
C TRP A 291 24.52 -5.84 -2.06
N PRO A 292 24.20 -5.08 -3.10
CA PRO A 292 25.13 -4.83 -4.18
C PRO A 292 26.30 -4.01 -3.63
N SER A 293 27.47 -4.62 -3.60
CA SER A 293 28.73 -3.94 -3.47
C SER A 293 29.02 -3.26 -4.80
N GLU A 294 29.05 -1.95 -4.80
CA GLU A 294 29.50 -1.03 -5.83
C GLU A 294 28.64 -0.89 -7.11
N PRO A 295 28.54 0.32 -7.69
CA PRO A 295 27.82 0.56 -8.93
C PRO A 295 28.62 -0.03 -10.10
N GLY A 296 28.21 -1.19 -10.61
CA GLY A 296 28.91 -1.74 -11.76
C GLY A 296 28.54 -3.13 -12.26
N GLU A 297 27.70 -3.91 -11.61
CA GLU A 297 27.27 -5.19 -12.17
C GLU A 297 25.74 -5.34 -12.25
N PRO A 298 25.20 -5.73 -13.42
CA PRO A 298 23.78 -6.05 -13.54
C PRO A 298 23.56 -7.47 -13.02
N GLY A 299 23.01 -7.60 -11.83
CA GLY A 299 22.77 -8.90 -11.23
C GLY A 299 21.61 -8.90 -10.25
N GLU A 300 20.63 -9.69 -10.59
CA GLU A 300 19.61 -10.29 -9.75
C GLU A 300 18.53 -9.37 -9.15
N LEU A 301 17.32 -9.60 -9.65
CA LEU A 301 16.05 -9.05 -9.20
C LEU A 301 15.82 -9.36 -7.70
N MET A 302 16.00 -8.35 -6.85
CA MET A 302 15.40 -8.39 -5.53
C MET A 302 13.93 -7.99 -5.63
N VAL A 303 13.04 -8.96 -5.54
CA VAL A 303 11.62 -8.74 -5.31
C VAL A 303 11.46 -8.44 -3.81
N PRO A 304 11.08 -7.24 -3.39
CA PRO A 304 10.78 -7.01 -1.98
C PRO A 304 9.55 -7.83 -1.61
N ALA A 305 9.70 -8.73 -0.65
CA ALA A 305 8.58 -9.37 0.02
C ALA A 305 7.67 -8.30 0.62
N ILE A 306 6.41 -8.33 0.26
CA ILE A 306 5.35 -7.43 0.74
C ILE A 306 4.55 -8.12 1.81
#